data_a395cbb795ac33e2b42a7f1c45a00073
#
_entry.id   a395cbb795ac33e2b42a7f1c45a00073
#
_cell.length_a   1.000
_cell.length_b   1.000
_cell.length_c   1.000
_cell.angle_alpha   90.00
_cell.angle_beta   90.00
_cell.angle_gamma   90.00
#
_symmetry.space_group_name_H-M   'P 1'
#
loop_
_entity.id
_entity.type
_entity.pdbx_description
1 polymer ?
#
loop_
_entity_poly.entity_id
_entity_poly.type
_entity_poly.pdbx_seq_one_letter_code
_entity_poly.pdbx_strand_id
1 'polypeptide(L)'
;MFSTELNKKLDQYHLLNHPFYKSWNEGKLTREIIKDYAEQYYQHVKAFPRYISATHSICEDIEKRKILLENLQDEENPNGDHPKLWKNFALAMGADADKIEDVKREWFTNDMIENFFHQARKSYAEGLAS
;
A
#
# COMPACT_ATOMS: atom_id res chain seq x y z
N MET A 1 -15.32 -11.88 -24.08
CA MET A 1 -14.08 -11.34 -24.64
C MET A 1 -13.09 -11.13 -23.52
N PHE A 2 -11.84 -10.95 -23.82
CA PHE A 2 -10.75 -10.86 -22.84
C PHE A 2 -11.01 -9.84 -21.73
N SER A 3 -11.44 -8.63 -22.07
CA SER A 3 -11.70 -7.58 -21.09
C SER A 3 -12.85 -7.91 -20.13
N THR A 4 -13.88 -8.61 -20.60
CA THR A 4 -15.01 -9.02 -19.77
C THR A 4 -14.59 -10.12 -18.80
N GLU A 5 -13.77 -11.07 -19.25
CA GLU A 5 -13.24 -12.13 -18.39
C GLU A 5 -12.28 -11.58 -17.35
N LEU A 6 -11.42 -10.64 -17.74
CA LEU A 6 -10.52 -9.96 -16.81
C LEU A 6 -11.30 -9.22 -15.72
N ASN A 7 -12.33 -8.46 -16.10
CA ASN A 7 -13.17 -7.75 -15.15
C ASN A 7 -13.87 -8.70 -14.17
N LYS A 8 -14.37 -9.84 -14.65
CA LYS A 8 -14.97 -10.86 -13.78
C LYS A 8 -13.97 -11.40 -12.75
N LYS A 9 -12.75 -11.66 -13.19
CA LYS A 9 -11.68 -12.12 -12.29
C LYS A 9 -11.30 -11.05 -11.29
N LEU A 10 -11.18 -9.80 -11.71
CA LEU A 10 -10.88 -8.68 -10.84
C LEU A 10 -11.99 -8.46 -9.81
N ASP A 11 -13.25 -8.61 -10.20
CA ASP A 11 -14.39 -8.45 -9.29
C ASP A 11 -14.35 -9.45 -8.13
N GLN A 12 -13.85 -10.68 -8.36
CA GLN A 12 -13.69 -11.68 -7.31
C GLN A 12 -12.71 -11.23 -6.22
N TYR A 13 -11.73 -10.40 -6.58
CA TYR A 13 -10.69 -9.91 -5.69
C TYR A 13 -10.86 -8.44 -5.32
N HIS A 14 -12.02 -7.86 -5.66
CA HIS A 14 -12.29 -6.47 -5.36
C HIS A 14 -12.29 -6.24 -3.85
N LEU A 15 -11.53 -5.25 -3.39
CA LEU A 15 -11.36 -4.96 -1.95
C LEU A 15 -12.70 -4.73 -1.23
N LEU A 16 -13.67 -4.08 -1.89
CA LEU A 16 -14.97 -3.79 -1.31
C LEU A 16 -15.81 -5.04 -1.04
N ASN A 17 -15.44 -6.19 -1.62
CA ASN A 17 -16.08 -7.48 -1.37
C ASN A 17 -15.47 -8.24 -0.19
N HIS A 18 -14.33 -7.79 0.32
CA HIS A 18 -13.72 -8.39 1.50
C HIS A 18 -14.58 -8.13 2.75
N PRO A 19 -14.77 -9.14 3.64
CA PRO A 19 -15.57 -8.98 4.83
C PRO A 19 -15.20 -7.79 5.72
N PHE A 20 -13.91 -7.46 5.81
CA PHE A 20 -13.42 -6.31 6.56
C PHE A 20 -14.01 -5.00 6.02
N TYR A 21 -13.93 -4.78 4.70
CA TYR A 21 -14.43 -3.56 4.07
C TYR A 21 -15.96 -3.49 4.09
N LYS A 22 -16.64 -4.62 3.98
CA LYS A 22 -18.09 -4.69 4.16
C LYS A 22 -18.50 -4.26 5.56
N SER A 23 -17.80 -4.75 6.58
CA SER A 23 -18.04 -4.36 7.97
C SER A 23 -17.76 -2.88 8.20
N TRP A 24 -16.71 -2.35 7.57
CA TRP A 24 -16.39 -0.92 7.62
C TRP A 24 -17.54 -0.08 7.05
N ASN A 25 -17.99 -0.41 5.83
CA ASN A 25 -19.07 0.32 5.16
C ASN A 25 -20.40 0.25 5.92
N GLU A 26 -20.64 -0.84 6.65
CA GLU A 26 -21.82 -1.04 7.47
C GLU A 26 -21.71 -0.42 8.87
N GLY A 27 -20.57 0.21 9.18
CA GLY A 27 -20.34 0.82 10.48
C GLY A 27 -20.17 -0.17 11.64
N LYS A 28 -19.84 -1.42 11.33
CA LYS A 28 -19.69 -2.49 12.34
C LYS A 28 -18.32 -2.56 12.99
N LEU A 29 -17.32 -1.81 12.46
CA LEU A 29 -15.99 -1.82 13.01
C LEU A 29 -15.88 -0.88 14.20
N THR A 30 -15.26 -1.36 15.27
CA THR A 30 -14.94 -0.53 16.43
C THR A 30 -13.77 0.41 16.11
N ARG A 31 -13.67 1.52 16.85
CA ARG A 31 -12.54 2.44 16.73
C ARG A 31 -11.22 1.75 16.97
N GLU A 32 -11.17 0.79 17.90
CA GLU A 32 -9.97 0.03 18.20
C GLU A 32 -9.53 -0.84 17.03
N ILE A 33 -10.46 -1.51 16.35
CA ILE A 33 -10.16 -2.31 15.16
C ILE A 33 -9.61 -1.41 14.04
N ILE A 34 -10.21 -0.25 13.83
CA ILE A 34 -9.73 0.72 12.83
C ILE A 34 -8.34 1.23 13.17
N LYS A 35 -8.08 1.50 14.45
CA LYS A 35 -6.76 1.92 14.94
C LYS A 35 -5.72 0.85 14.65
N ASP A 36 -5.97 -0.39 15.02
CA ASP A 36 -5.04 -1.50 14.80
C ASP A 36 -4.76 -1.71 13.31
N TYR A 37 -5.79 -1.64 12.49
CA TYR A 37 -5.65 -1.71 11.03
C TYR A 37 -4.77 -0.56 10.51
N ALA A 38 -5.05 0.67 10.95
CA ALA A 38 -4.31 1.84 10.51
C ALA A 38 -2.84 1.76 10.88
N GLU A 39 -2.50 1.28 12.07
CA GLU A 39 -1.12 1.07 12.52
C GLU A 39 -0.39 0.05 11.66
N GLN A 40 -1.03 -1.08 11.33
CA GLN A 40 -0.44 -2.12 10.49
C GLN A 40 -0.30 -1.65 9.04
N TYR A 41 -1.34 -1.06 8.49
CA TYR A 41 -1.32 -0.59 7.10
C TYR A 41 -0.33 0.56 6.90
N TYR A 42 -0.11 1.38 7.92
CA TYR A 42 0.90 2.44 7.87
C TYR A 42 2.28 1.89 7.51
N GLN A 43 2.64 0.71 8.00
CA GLN A 43 3.92 0.08 7.67
C GLN A 43 4.06 -0.19 6.18
N HIS A 44 2.97 -0.63 5.54
CA HIS A 44 2.92 -0.83 4.10
C HIS A 44 2.98 0.50 3.34
N VAL A 45 2.19 1.49 3.75
CA VAL A 45 2.16 2.82 3.12
C VAL A 45 3.55 3.48 3.20
N LYS A 46 4.20 3.35 4.34
CA LYS A 46 5.56 3.87 4.54
C LYS A 46 6.58 3.18 3.61
N ALA A 47 6.39 1.91 3.34
CA ALA A 47 7.25 1.14 2.45
C ALA A 47 6.95 1.38 0.96
N PHE A 48 5.78 1.86 0.60
CA PHE A 48 5.31 1.97 -0.78
C PHE A 48 6.26 2.74 -1.70
N PRO A 49 6.79 3.93 -1.32
CA PRO A 49 7.79 4.62 -2.17
C PRO A 49 9.02 3.76 -2.44
N ARG A 50 9.40 2.92 -1.50
CA ARG A 50 10.54 2.02 -1.64
C ARG A 50 10.29 0.91 -2.66
N TYR A 51 9.03 0.50 -2.88
CA TYR A 51 8.69 -0.44 -3.95
C TYR A 51 8.95 0.20 -5.31
N ILE A 52 8.59 1.47 -5.48
CA ILE A 52 8.87 2.25 -6.69
C ILE A 52 10.38 2.35 -6.90
N SER A 53 11.14 2.67 -5.86
CA SER A 53 12.60 2.73 -5.91
C SER A 53 13.21 1.39 -6.30
N ALA A 54 12.69 0.28 -5.78
CA ALA A 54 13.16 -1.06 -6.09
C ALA A 54 12.94 -1.39 -7.57
N THR A 55 11.76 -1.09 -8.11
CA THR A 55 11.46 -1.28 -9.53
C THR A 55 12.34 -0.37 -10.40
N HIS A 56 12.54 0.87 -10.00
CA HIS A 56 13.44 1.80 -10.69
C HIS A 56 14.86 1.26 -10.76
N SER A 57 15.34 0.63 -9.69
CA SER A 57 16.68 0.06 -9.60
C SER A 57 16.95 -1.00 -10.67
N ILE A 58 15.96 -1.82 -10.99
CA ILE A 58 16.11 -2.92 -11.97
C ILE A 58 15.67 -2.54 -13.39
N CYS A 59 15.12 -1.36 -13.57
CA CYS A 59 14.62 -0.90 -14.87
C CYS A 59 15.75 -0.22 -15.64
N GLU A 60 16.08 -0.73 -16.83
CA GLU A 60 17.13 -0.17 -17.67
C GLU A 60 16.62 0.86 -18.68
N ASP A 61 15.34 0.77 -19.05
CA ASP A 61 14.73 1.67 -20.05
C ASP A 61 14.54 3.07 -19.47
N ILE A 62 15.16 4.07 -20.08
CA ILE A 62 15.17 5.44 -19.56
C ILE A 62 13.78 6.07 -19.52
N GLU A 63 12.92 5.79 -20.48
CA GLU A 63 11.57 6.37 -20.51
C GLU A 63 10.71 5.78 -19.38
N LYS A 64 10.82 4.49 -19.13
CA LYS A 64 10.16 3.84 -18.01
C LYS A 64 10.71 4.34 -16.67
N ARG A 65 12.02 4.55 -16.57
CA ARG A 65 12.64 5.12 -15.37
C ARG A 65 12.13 6.52 -15.06
N LYS A 66 11.90 7.33 -16.07
CA LYS A 66 11.34 8.68 -15.90
C LYS A 66 9.93 8.63 -15.32
N ILE A 67 9.11 7.68 -15.79
CA ILE A 67 7.74 7.47 -15.24
C ILE A 67 7.82 7.07 -13.78
N LEU A 68 8.68 6.13 -13.43
CA LEU A 68 8.88 5.70 -12.04
C LEU A 68 9.39 6.84 -11.16
N LEU A 69 10.30 7.64 -11.66
CA LEU A 69 10.83 8.80 -10.95
C LEU A 69 9.72 9.82 -10.65
N GLU A 70 8.88 10.10 -11.64
CA GLU A 70 7.73 11.00 -11.46
C GLU A 70 6.79 10.48 -10.38
N ASN A 71 6.45 9.19 -10.41
CA ASN A 71 5.63 8.55 -9.39
C ASN A 71 6.27 8.65 -8.00
N LEU A 72 7.58 8.42 -7.92
CA LEU A 72 8.31 8.51 -6.65
C LEU A 72 8.30 9.94 -6.10
N GLN A 73 8.46 10.93 -6.96
CA GLN A 73 8.39 12.34 -6.56
C GLN A 73 7.01 12.69 -6.02
N ASP A 74 5.95 12.17 -6.63
CA ASP A 74 4.58 12.38 -6.16
C ASP A 74 4.36 11.74 -4.77
N GLU A 75 4.90 10.54 -4.56
CA GLU A 75 4.76 9.83 -3.29
C GLU A 75 5.54 10.49 -2.15
N GLU A 76 6.68 11.09 -2.43
CA GLU A 76 7.56 11.70 -1.45
C GLU A 76 7.47 13.24 -1.43
N ASN A 77 6.44 13.80 -2.05
CA ASN A 77 6.23 15.25 -2.08
C ASN A 77 6.01 15.78 -0.65
N PRO A 78 6.77 16.80 -0.22
CA PRO A 78 6.61 17.38 1.13
C PRO A 78 5.22 17.90 1.45
N ASN A 79 4.46 18.30 0.42
CA ASN A 79 3.11 18.88 0.56
C ASN A 79 1.97 17.87 0.44
N GLY A 80 2.27 16.64 0.02
CA GLY A 80 1.25 15.62 -0.25
C GLY A 80 1.74 14.19 0.02
N ASP A 81 2.67 14.04 0.91
CA ASP A 81 3.29 12.78 1.34
C ASP A 81 2.21 11.82 1.87
N HIS A 82 1.97 10.72 1.16
CA HIS A 82 0.98 9.72 1.54
C HIS A 82 1.27 9.06 2.90
N PRO A 83 2.51 8.68 3.23
CA PRO A 83 2.82 8.17 4.57
C PRO A 83 2.44 9.14 5.67
N LYS A 84 2.69 10.43 5.49
CA LYS A 84 2.33 11.45 6.47
C LYS A 84 0.82 11.59 6.62
N LEU A 85 0.10 11.58 5.52
CA LEU A 85 -1.38 11.66 5.54
C LEU A 85 -1.97 10.44 6.25
N TRP A 86 -1.46 9.24 5.96
CA TRP A 86 -1.92 8.02 6.62
C TRP A 86 -1.58 8.02 8.11
N LYS A 87 -0.39 8.47 8.47
CA LYS A 87 0.02 8.62 9.88
C LYS A 87 -0.95 9.52 10.62
N ASN A 88 -1.31 10.66 10.03
CA ASN A 88 -2.27 11.59 10.63
C ASN A 88 -3.64 10.91 10.82
N PHE A 89 -4.09 10.12 9.86
CA PHE A 89 -5.31 9.34 9.99
C PHE A 89 -5.23 8.34 11.16
N ALA A 90 -4.13 7.59 11.26
CA ALA A 90 -3.93 6.62 12.33
C ALA A 90 -3.92 7.30 13.70
N LEU A 91 -3.27 8.46 13.82
CA LEU A 91 -3.26 9.25 15.05
C LEU A 91 -4.66 9.73 15.44
N ALA A 92 -5.45 10.14 14.44
CA ALA A 92 -6.85 10.53 14.67
C ALA A 92 -7.71 9.36 15.15
N MET A 93 -7.34 8.13 14.78
CA MET A 93 -8.01 6.91 15.27
C MET A 93 -7.49 6.43 16.64
N GLY A 94 -6.53 7.12 17.23
CA GLY A 94 -6.05 6.85 18.57
C GLY A 94 -4.67 6.17 18.64
N ALA A 95 -3.95 6.04 17.52
CA ALA A 95 -2.60 5.51 17.51
C ALA A 95 -1.66 6.44 18.28
N ASP A 96 -0.63 5.86 18.92
CA ASP A 96 0.38 6.61 19.67
C ASP A 96 1.45 7.14 18.72
N ALA A 97 1.62 8.46 18.69
CA ALA A 97 2.59 9.12 17.82
C ALA A 97 4.03 8.66 18.08
N ASP A 98 4.36 8.31 19.32
CA ASP A 98 5.71 7.87 19.71
C ASP A 98 5.97 6.40 19.33
N LYS A 99 4.94 5.61 19.11
CA LYS A 99 5.03 4.17 18.88
C LYS A 99 4.69 3.75 17.46
N ILE A 100 3.99 4.57 16.67
CA ILE A 100 3.48 4.18 15.37
C ILE A 100 4.59 3.77 14.37
N GLU A 101 5.76 4.37 14.47
CA GLU A 101 6.89 4.02 13.60
C GLU A 101 7.46 2.63 13.92
N ASP A 102 7.36 2.19 15.17
CA ASP A 102 7.96 0.97 15.69
C ASP A 102 6.93 -0.09 16.07
N VAL A 103 5.69 0.06 15.63
CA VAL A 103 4.65 -0.94 15.88
C VAL A 103 5.10 -2.29 15.33
N LYS A 104 5.00 -3.33 16.15
CA LYS A 104 5.32 -4.69 15.73
C LYS A 104 4.41 -5.12 14.59
N ARG A 105 5.01 -5.47 13.47
CA ARG A 105 4.27 -5.96 12.31
C ARG A 105 3.73 -7.35 12.56
N GLU A 106 2.44 -7.55 12.27
CA GLU A 106 1.86 -8.87 12.23
C GLU A 106 2.44 -9.66 11.04
N TRP A 107 2.38 -10.98 11.09
CA TRP A 107 2.95 -11.83 10.05
C TRP A 107 2.39 -11.52 8.66
N PHE A 108 1.09 -11.23 8.57
CA PHE A 108 0.44 -10.90 7.29
C PHE A 108 0.91 -9.55 6.73
N THR A 109 1.24 -8.59 7.60
CA THR A 109 1.81 -7.30 7.17
C THR A 109 3.22 -7.49 6.62
N ASN A 110 4.05 -8.27 7.28
CA ASN A 110 5.38 -8.61 6.80
C ASN A 110 5.32 -9.36 5.46
N ASP A 111 4.46 -10.36 5.35
CA ASP A 111 4.29 -11.12 4.12
C ASP A 111 3.87 -10.21 2.95
N MET A 112 2.95 -9.29 3.18
CA MET A 112 2.52 -8.33 2.18
C MET A 112 3.69 -7.46 1.72
N ILE A 113 4.44 -6.88 2.64
CA ILE A 113 5.57 -5.99 2.33
C ILE A 113 6.65 -6.77 1.57
N GLU A 114 7.02 -7.95 2.03
CA GLU A 114 8.01 -8.80 1.39
C GLU A 114 7.58 -9.20 -0.02
N ASN A 115 6.31 -9.54 -0.20
CA ASN A 115 5.77 -9.89 -1.52
C ASN A 115 5.82 -8.70 -2.48
N PHE A 116 5.46 -7.50 -2.02
CA PHE A 116 5.56 -6.29 -2.85
C PHE A 116 7.00 -6.03 -3.27
N PHE A 117 7.98 -6.14 -2.36
CA PHE A 117 9.40 -6.01 -2.72
C PHE A 117 9.85 -7.08 -3.71
N HIS A 118 9.41 -8.31 -3.51
CA HIS A 118 9.75 -9.41 -4.41
C HIS A 118 9.24 -9.14 -5.83
N GLN A 119 7.99 -8.73 -5.98
CA GLN A 119 7.40 -8.38 -7.27
C GLN A 119 8.07 -7.14 -7.88
N ALA A 120 8.32 -6.12 -7.07
CA ALA A 120 8.96 -4.89 -7.52
C ALA A 120 10.37 -5.13 -8.09
N ARG A 121 11.08 -6.13 -7.57
CA ARG A 121 12.44 -6.48 -7.99
C ARG A 121 12.51 -7.47 -9.14
N LYS A 122 11.38 -8.02 -9.60
CA LYS A 122 11.37 -8.97 -10.71
C LYS A 122 11.47 -8.27 -12.07
N SER A 123 10.58 -7.33 -12.33
CA SER A 123 10.54 -6.60 -13.60
C SER A 123 9.72 -5.33 -13.45
N TYR A 124 9.84 -4.43 -14.43
CA TYR A 124 9.02 -3.22 -14.51
C TYR A 124 7.53 -3.55 -14.52
N ALA A 125 7.12 -4.51 -15.36
CA ALA A 125 5.72 -4.90 -15.47
C ALA A 125 5.16 -5.49 -14.17
N GLU A 126 5.91 -6.36 -13.52
CA GLU A 126 5.51 -6.99 -12.25
C GLU A 126 5.51 -5.98 -11.10
N GLY A 127 6.47 -5.06 -11.09
CA GLY A 127 6.51 -3.98 -10.11
C GLY A 127 5.31 -3.05 -10.20
N LEU A 128 4.85 -2.74 -11.41
CA LEU A 128 3.64 -1.93 -11.61
C LEU A 128 2.36 -2.68 -11.26
N ALA A 129 2.35 -3.99 -11.44
CA ALA A 129 1.17 -4.83 -11.19
C ALA A 129 0.97 -5.19 -9.70
N SER A 130 1.98 -5.03 -8.88
CA SER A 130 1.94 -5.38 -7.45
C SER A 130 1.21 -4.36 -6.56
#